data_ccaa732109ba6c25b048200fc3ee3493
#
_entry.id   ccaa732109ba6c25b048200fc3ee3493
#
_cell.length_a   1.000
_cell.length_b   1.000
_cell.length_c   1.000
_cell.angle_alpha   90.00
_cell.angle_beta   90.00
_cell.angle_gamma   90.00
#
_symmetry.space_group_name_H-M   'P 1'
#
loop_
_entity.id
_entity.type
_entity.pdbx_description
1 polymer ?
#
loop_
_entity_poly.entity_id
_entity_poly.type
_entity_poly.pdbx_seq_one_letter_code
_entity_poly.pdbx_strand_id
1 'polypeptide(L)'
;MTAAVSGFSKLTKTQKIEWIAQAYFQEPKKAIKTLEHYWNSDTQLQQLHDEFTENTISNYYLPFGVAPNFVINQERYTIPMAIEESSVVAAASKAAKFWDSRGGFTTKVLSTVKVGQVHFSYTGDFEKLQRFFDTIHPKLLQAVAPLTTNMEKRGGGVSAIVLRDKTNEIPNYYQLHCTFETVDAMGANFINSCLEQFAKTFRAEAFSYPEFTPEERAIEIIMSILSNYVPECLVRATVSCPVADLPATADLTAAQYADKFVRAVRIAEVEPYRAVTHNKGIMNGIDAVVLATGNDFRAVEAGVHAYAARNGQYASLTHASVVDGIFTFYIELPLALGTVGGLTSLHPLVKLALELLQKPNAKQLMEITAVAGLAQNFAAINSLITTGIQEGHMKMHLMNILNQFGATVIEKEQLVDYFKTNTVTHSEVVKKLEQLRG
;
A
#
# COMPACT_ATOMS: atom_id res chain seq x y z
N MET A 1 -30.18 25.24 6.51
CA MET A 1 -29.71 23.83 6.57
C MET A 1 -30.47 23.06 5.51
N THR A 2 -29.76 22.40 4.61
CA THR A 2 -30.37 21.51 3.61
C THR A 2 -31.02 20.31 4.31
N ALA A 3 -32.25 19.97 3.91
CA ALA A 3 -32.94 18.80 4.46
C ALA A 3 -32.20 17.50 4.04
N ALA A 4 -32.29 16.45 4.86
CA ALA A 4 -31.74 15.13 4.51
C ALA A 4 -32.39 14.64 3.21
N VAL A 5 -31.56 14.13 2.28
CA VAL A 5 -32.05 13.55 1.03
C VAL A 5 -32.40 12.07 1.23
N SER A 6 -33.61 11.70 0.84
CA SER A 6 -34.05 10.30 0.83
C SER A 6 -33.90 9.73 -0.60
N GLY A 7 -33.40 8.49 -0.71
CA GLY A 7 -33.32 7.80 -2.00
C GLY A 7 -32.22 8.32 -2.94
N PHE A 8 -31.20 9.00 -2.44
CA PHE A 8 -30.08 9.55 -3.26
C PHE A 8 -29.43 8.49 -4.15
N SER A 9 -29.26 7.26 -3.66
CA SER A 9 -28.69 6.14 -4.45
C SER A 9 -29.50 5.75 -5.68
N LYS A 10 -30.81 6.09 -5.71
CA LYS A 10 -31.72 5.80 -6.83
C LYS A 10 -31.72 6.88 -7.91
N LEU A 11 -31.11 8.04 -7.64
CA LEU A 11 -31.00 9.13 -8.60
C LEU A 11 -30.01 8.77 -9.71
N THR A 12 -30.28 9.26 -10.93
CA THR A 12 -29.28 9.20 -12.01
C THR A 12 -28.07 10.09 -11.67
N LYS A 13 -26.94 9.88 -12.35
CA LYS A 13 -25.72 10.70 -12.19
C LYS A 13 -26.05 12.21 -12.34
N THR A 14 -26.76 12.57 -13.39
CA THR A 14 -27.17 13.97 -13.65
C THR A 14 -28.03 14.52 -12.51
N GLN A 15 -29.04 13.76 -12.05
CA GLN A 15 -29.90 14.19 -10.94
C GLN A 15 -29.12 14.36 -9.63
N LYS A 16 -28.14 13.50 -9.36
CA LYS A 16 -27.25 13.66 -8.19
C LYS A 16 -26.44 14.95 -8.27
N ILE A 17 -25.86 15.24 -9.44
CA ILE A 17 -25.09 16.46 -9.68
C ILE A 17 -25.97 17.71 -9.54
N GLU A 18 -27.16 17.73 -10.15
CA GLU A 18 -28.11 18.86 -10.04
C GLU A 18 -28.52 19.09 -8.60
N TRP A 19 -28.86 18.02 -7.86
CA TRP A 19 -29.22 18.12 -6.45
C TRP A 19 -28.09 18.70 -5.60
N ILE A 20 -26.87 18.20 -5.74
CA ILE A 20 -25.70 18.71 -5.00
C ILE A 20 -25.43 20.16 -5.36
N ALA A 21 -25.49 20.51 -6.66
CA ALA A 21 -25.19 21.84 -7.13
C ALA A 21 -26.16 22.87 -6.56
N GLN A 22 -27.45 22.57 -6.55
CA GLN A 22 -28.49 23.46 -6.00
C GLN A 22 -28.45 23.55 -4.47
N ALA A 23 -28.14 22.45 -3.80
CA ALA A 23 -28.16 22.36 -2.34
C ALA A 23 -26.98 23.07 -1.67
N TYR A 24 -25.79 23.08 -2.29
CA TYR A 24 -24.54 23.44 -1.61
C TYR A 24 -23.71 24.54 -2.28
N PHE A 25 -23.94 24.85 -3.56
CA PHE A 25 -23.10 25.83 -4.26
C PHE A 25 -23.81 27.15 -4.51
N GLN A 26 -23.10 28.26 -4.33
CA GLN A 26 -23.64 29.61 -4.65
C GLN A 26 -23.83 29.80 -6.15
N GLU A 27 -22.99 29.13 -6.99
CA GLU A 27 -23.05 29.15 -8.45
C GLU A 27 -23.30 27.71 -8.99
N PRO A 28 -24.55 27.19 -8.92
CA PRO A 28 -24.84 25.80 -9.28
C PRO A 28 -24.37 25.41 -10.70
N LYS A 29 -24.61 26.30 -11.68
CA LYS A 29 -24.22 26.04 -13.08
C LYS A 29 -22.71 25.92 -13.26
N LYS A 30 -21.92 26.69 -12.51
CA LYS A 30 -20.45 26.60 -12.54
C LYS A 30 -19.96 25.32 -11.89
N ALA A 31 -20.58 24.90 -10.79
CA ALA A 31 -20.27 23.63 -10.13
C ALA A 31 -20.54 22.42 -11.05
N ILE A 32 -21.70 22.39 -11.71
CA ILE A 32 -22.05 21.35 -12.70
C ILE A 32 -20.98 21.31 -13.81
N LYS A 33 -20.68 22.45 -14.44
CA LYS A 33 -19.67 22.53 -15.49
C LYS A 33 -18.30 22.06 -15.04
N THR A 34 -17.91 22.36 -13.79
CA THR A 34 -16.64 21.88 -13.23
C THR A 34 -16.62 20.36 -13.11
N LEU A 35 -17.69 19.74 -12.59
CA LEU A 35 -17.77 18.29 -12.45
C LEU A 35 -17.76 17.59 -13.82
N GLU A 36 -18.48 18.11 -14.80
CA GLU A 36 -18.52 17.58 -16.16
C GLU A 36 -17.20 17.72 -16.90
N HIS A 37 -16.42 18.76 -16.61
CA HIS A 37 -15.10 18.97 -17.21
C HIS A 37 -14.10 17.87 -16.86
N TYR A 38 -14.28 17.19 -15.72
CA TYR A 38 -13.46 16.04 -15.31
C TYR A 38 -14.00 14.70 -15.82
N TRP A 39 -15.05 14.68 -16.62
CA TRP A 39 -15.50 13.46 -17.28
C TRP A 39 -14.56 13.10 -18.44
N ASN A 40 -14.40 11.81 -18.68
CA ASN A 40 -13.67 11.34 -19.85
C ASN A 40 -14.52 11.59 -21.10
N SER A 41 -13.88 12.02 -22.19
CA SER A 41 -14.54 12.22 -23.49
C SER A 41 -14.95 10.89 -24.15
N ASP A 42 -14.26 9.79 -23.84
CA ASP A 42 -14.69 8.44 -24.19
C ASP A 42 -15.79 8.00 -23.22
N THR A 43 -17.01 7.87 -23.75
CA THR A 43 -18.20 7.54 -22.96
C THR A 43 -18.16 6.12 -22.37
N GLN A 44 -17.51 5.16 -23.04
CA GLN A 44 -17.37 3.80 -22.53
C GLN A 44 -16.39 3.75 -21.37
N LEU A 45 -15.27 4.48 -21.49
CA LEU A 45 -14.31 4.61 -20.39
C LEU A 45 -14.93 5.37 -19.21
N GLN A 46 -15.73 6.42 -19.47
CA GLN A 46 -16.44 7.13 -18.41
C GLN A 46 -17.43 6.22 -17.68
N GLN A 47 -18.20 5.42 -18.41
CA GLN A 47 -19.13 4.47 -17.80
C GLN A 47 -18.40 3.45 -16.94
N LEU A 48 -17.27 2.91 -17.39
CA LEU A 48 -16.44 2.01 -16.60
C LEU A 48 -15.99 2.65 -15.27
N HIS A 49 -15.55 3.92 -15.31
CA HIS A 49 -15.16 4.64 -14.11
C HIS A 49 -16.34 4.92 -13.16
N ASP A 50 -17.52 5.20 -13.70
CA ASP A 50 -18.75 5.44 -12.93
C ASP A 50 -19.21 4.17 -12.17
N GLU A 51 -18.84 2.98 -12.65
CA GLU A 51 -19.20 1.68 -12.10
C GLU A 51 -18.20 1.16 -11.05
N PHE A 52 -17.04 1.81 -10.87
CA PHE A 52 -16.06 1.36 -9.86
C PHE A 52 -16.52 1.58 -8.42
N THR A 53 -17.36 2.59 -8.17
CA THR A 53 -17.92 2.85 -6.85
C THR A 53 -19.31 3.48 -6.95
N GLU A 54 -20.07 3.39 -5.87
CA GLU A 54 -21.43 3.94 -5.81
C GLU A 54 -21.41 5.47 -5.78
N ASN A 55 -22.48 6.07 -6.31
CA ASN A 55 -22.72 7.53 -6.29
C ASN A 55 -21.65 8.36 -6.97
N THR A 56 -20.92 7.80 -7.92
CA THR A 56 -19.89 8.53 -8.71
C THR A 56 -20.54 9.69 -9.45
N ILE A 57 -19.99 10.88 -9.33
CA ILE A 57 -20.45 12.12 -9.98
C ILE A 57 -19.41 12.70 -10.94
N SER A 58 -18.13 12.38 -10.74
CA SER A 58 -17.03 12.85 -11.59
C SER A 58 -15.79 11.98 -11.36
N ASN A 59 -14.72 12.24 -12.10
CA ASN A 59 -13.43 11.61 -11.90
C ASN A 59 -12.54 12.50 -11.03
N TYR A 60 -11.68 11.86 -10.23
CA TYR A 60 -10.57 12.48 -9.53
C TYR A 60 -9.27 11.89 -10.06
N TYR A 61 -8.58 12.63 -10.93
CA TYR A 61 -7.36 12.14 -11.58
C TYR A 61 -6.15 12.23 -10.66
N LEU A 62 -5.38 11.13 -10.62
CA LEU A 62 -4.03 11.12 -10.05
C LEU A 62 -3.00 11.05 -11.20
N PRO A 63 -1.86 11.75 -11.07
CA PRO A 63 -0.76 11.58 -12.04
C PRO A 63 -0.28 10.13 -12.09
N PHE A 64 -0.09 9.61 -13.30
CA PHE A 64 0.52 8.30 -13.56
C PHE A 64 1.89 8.51 -14.18
N GLY A 65 2.94 8.27 -13.40
CA GLY A 65 4.33 8.43 -13.79
C GLY A 65 5.06 7.09 -13.92
N VAL A 66 6.32 7.16 -14.34
CA VAL A 66 7.20 5.99 -14.42
C VAL A 66 8.58 6.31 -13.85
N ALA A 67 9.16 5.37 -13.12
CA ALA A 67 10.50 5.43 -12.58
C ALA A 67 11.40 4.38 -13.25
N PRO A 68 12.31 4.78 -14.16
CA PRO A 68 13.20 3.86 -14.88
C PRO A 68 14.45 3.50 -14.07
N ASN A 69 15.27 2.59 -14.65
CA ASN A 69 16.59 2.18 -14.21
C ASN A 69 16.64 1.31 -12.96
N PHE A 70 15.54 0.66 -12.59
CA PHE A 70 15.58 -0.35 -11.55
C PHE A 70 16.21 -1.64 -12.10
N VAL A 71 17.24 -2.12 -11.42
CA VAL A 71 17.79 -3.47 -11.64
C VAL A 71 17.44 -4.29 -10.39
N ILE A 72 16.58 -5.30 -10.56
CA ILE A 72 16.08 -6.16 -9.48
C ILE A 72 16.44 -7.60 -9.85
N ASN A 73 17.23 -8.28 -9.03
CA ASN A 73 17.70 -9.64 -9.29
C ASN A 73 18.29 -9.79 -10.72
N GLN A 74 19.07 -8.78 -11.16
CA GLN A 74 19.72 -8.68 -12.48
C GLN A 74 18.76 -8.37 -13.65
N GLU A 75 17.47 -8.28 -13.44
CA GLU A 75 16.49 -7.86 -14.44
C GLU A 75 16.20 -6.36 -14.36
N ARG A 76 16.00 -5.72 -15.51
CA ARG A 76 15.75 -4.26 -15.60
C ARG A 76 14.28 -3.96 -15.69
N TYR A 77 13.82 -3.03 -14.84
CA TYR A 77 12.42 -2.59 -14.77
C TYR A 77 12.30 -1.08 -14.91
N THR A 78 11.16 -0.67 -15.48
CA THR A 78 10.61 0.68 -15.35
C THR A 78 9.32 0.56 -14.54
N ILE A 79 9.29 1.16 -13.36
CA ILE A 79 8.21 0.97 -12.39
C ILE A 79 7.14 2.04 -12.58
N PRO A 80 5.87 1.67 -12.86
CA PRO A 80 4.74 2.60 -12.88
C PRO A 80 4.40 3.07 -11.47
N MET A 81 4.06 4.35 -11.33
CA MET A 81 3.76 4.99 -10.05
C MET A 81 2.57 5.94 -10.22
N ALA A 82 1.51 5.76 -9.43
CA ALA A 82 0.36 6.65 -9.37
C ALA A 82 0.34 7.36 -8.03
N ILE A 83 0.62 8.68 -8.02
CA ILE A 83 0.73 9.47 -6.78
C ILE A 83 0.60 10.97 -7.08
N GLU A 84 0.04 11.73 -6.13
CA GLU A 84 -0.10 13.18 -6.22
C GLU A 84 1.13 13.95 -5.68
N GLU A 85 1.96 13.31 -4.84
CA GLU A 85 3.07 13.99 -4.19
C GLU A 85 4.24 14.21 -5.19
N SER A 86 4.66 15.43 -5.32
CA SER A 86 5.80 15.80 -6.16
C SER A 86 7.10 15.19 -5.62
N SER A 87 8.05 14.99 -6.51
CA SER A 87 9.39 14.45 -6.23
C SER A 87 9.47 12.94 -5.93
N VAL A 88 8.36 12.25 -5.65
CA VAL A 88 8.38 10.81 -5.34
C VAL A 88 8.95 10.00 -6.50
N VAL A 89 8.41 10.17 -7.70
CA VAL A 89 8.86 9.45 -8.92
C VAL A 89 10.30 9.78 -9.25
N ALA A 90 10.68 11.06 -9.14
CA ALA A 90 12.04 11.51 -9.40
C ALA A 90 13.05 10.96 -8.38
N ALA A 91 12.68 10.93 -7.10
CA ALA A 91 13.52 10.38 -6.03
C ALA A 91 13.75 8.87 -6.21
N ALA A 92 12.70 8.11 -6.53
CA ALA A 92 12.78 6.69 -6.85
C ALA A 92 13.71 6.43 -8.06
N SER A 93 13.54 7.20 -9.15
CA SER A 93 14.40 7.11 -10.35
C SER A 93 15.86 7.43 -10.06
N LYS A 94 16.12 8.46 -9.22
CA LYS A 94 17.48 8.83 -8.82
C LYS A 94 18.14 7.74 -7.99
N ALA A 95 17.42 7.16 -7.04
CA ALA A 95 17.90 6.03 -6.24
C ALA A 95 18.17 4.79 -7.11
N ALA A 96 17.26 4.46 -8.04
CA ALA A 96 17.43 3.36 -8.97
C ALA A 96 18.70 3.52 -9.80
N LYS A 97 18.92 4.71 -10.39
CA LYS A 97 20.13 5.02 -11.16
C LYS A 97 21.42 4.94 -10.31
N PHE A 98 21.35 5.35 -9.05
CA PHE A 98 22.50 5.24 -8.13
C PHE A 98 22.89 3.78 -7.88
N TRP A 99 21.90 2.92 -7.65
CA TRP A 99 22.13 1.51 -7.37
C TRP A 99 22.40 0.66 -8.63
N ASP A 100 21.95 1.08 -9.82
CA ASP A 100 22.19 0.38 -11.09
C ASP A 100 23.68 0.03 -11.30
N SER A 101 24.59 1.00 -11.10
CA SER A 101 26.03 0.79 -11.24
C SER A 101 26.69 0.05 -10.05
N ARG A 102 25.92 -0.32 -9.02
CA ARG A 102 26.36 -0.97 -7.78
C ARG A 102 25.73 -2.35 -7.56
N GLY A 103 25.28 -2.98 -8.66
CA GLY A 103 24.69 -4.32 -8.62
C GLY A 103 23.17 -4.34 -8.50
N GLY A 104 22.52 -3.19 -8.37
CA GLY A 104 21.07 -3.10 -8.27
C GLY A 104 20.52 -3.53 -6.92
N PHE A 105 19.28 -4.01 -6.95
CA PHE A 105 18.54 -4.49 -5.78
C PHE A 105 18.46 -6.01 -5.83
N THR A 106 18.66 -6.67 -4.70
CA THR A 106 18.39 -8.10 -4.52
C THR A 106 17.14 -8.27 -3.67
N THR A 107 16.29 -9.23 -4.04
CA THR A 107 15.03 -9.47 -3.35
C THR A 107 14.82 -10.94 -3.06
N LYS A 108 14.04 -11.21 -2.01
CA LYS A 108 13.62 -12.56 -1.65
C LYS A 108 12.24 -12.50 -1.01
N VAL A 109 11.27 -13.20 -1.60
CA VAL A 109 9.99 -13.49 -0.94
C VAL A 109 10.25 -14.58 0.10
N LEU A 110 9.97 -14.28 1.36
CA LEU A 110 10.20 -15.19 2.48
C LEU A 110 9.01 -16.13 2.67
N SER A 111 7.79 -15.61 2.51
CA SER A 111 6.55 -16.36 2.58
C SER A 111 5.40 -15.57 1.94
N THR A 112 4.30 -16.24 1.60
CA THR A 112 3.10 -15.66 0.98
C THR A 112 1.82 -15.99 1.76
N VAL A 113 1.96 -16.49 2.99
CA VAL A 113 0.85 -16.93 3.84
C VAL A 113 -0.02 -15.75 4.25
N LYS A 114 -1.32 -15.89 4.02
CA LYS A 114 -2.36 -14.95 4.39
C LYS A 114 -3.23 -15.52 5.50
N VAL A 115 -3.93 -14.65 6.23
CA VAL A 115 -4.63 -14.99 7.46
C VAL A 115 -6.08 -14.55 7.41
N GLY A 116 -6.93 -15.35 8.05
CA GLY A 116 -8.30 -14.97 8.38
C GLY A 116 -8.79 -15.69 9.63
N GLN A 117 -9.82 -15.18 10.26
CA GLN A 117 -10.35 -15.75 11.49
C GLN A 117 -11.86 -15.92 11.44
N VAL A 118 -12.33 -16.97 12.12
CA VAL A 118 -13.71 -17.09 12.60
C VAL A 118 -13.69 -16.79 14.09
N HIS A 119 -14.38 -15.76 14.51
CA HIS A 119 -14.49 -15.33 15.89
C HIS A 119 -15.82 -15.85 16.46
N PHE A 120 -15.76 -16.52 17.61
CA PHE A 120 -16.97 -17.11 18.21
C PHE A 120 -16.90 -17.13 19.74
N SER A 121 -18.09 -17.26 20.35
CA SER A 121 -18.26 -17.45 21.78
C SER A 121 -18.64 -18.90 22.09
N TYR A 122 -18.04 -19.45 23.16
CA TYR A 122 -18.33 -20.77 23.68
C TYR A 122 -18.21 -20.73 25.22
N THR A 123 -19.18 -21.32 25.92
CA THR A 123 -19.28 -21.21 27.38
C THR A 123 -18.76 -22.43 28.15
N GLY A 124 -18.32 -23.48 27.44
CA GLY A 124 -17.84 -24.71 28.06
C GLY A 124 -16.32 -24.72 28.29
N ASP A 125 -15.82 -25.90 28.64
CA ASP A 125 -14.42 -26.17 28.89
C ASP A 125 -13.59 -26.21 27.59
N PHE A 126 -12.40 -25.61 27.63
CA PHE A 126 -11.52 -25.52 26.46
C PHE A 126 -11.04 -26.91 25.96
N GLU A 127 -10.72 -27.84 26.86
CA GLU A 127 -10.24 -29.17 26.44
C GLU A 127 -11.34 -29.92 25.71
N LYS A 128 -12.61 -29.73 26.10
CA LYS A 128 -13.77 -30.32 25.44
C LYS A 128 -13.97 -29.65 24.05
N LEU A 129 -13.82 -28.34 23.97
CA LEU A 129 -13.85 -27.63 22.70
C LEU A 129 -12.73 -28.07 21.76
N GLN A 130 -11.53 -28.32 22.28
CA GLN A 130 -10.39 -28.81 21.50
C GLN A 130 -10.67 -30.23 20.95
N ARG A 131 -11.18 -31.15 21.75
CA ARG A 131 -11.57 -32.50 21.27
C ARG A 131 -12.65 -32.44 20.20
N PHE A 132 -13.62 -31.54 20.38
CA PHE A 132 -14.64 -31.30 19.34
C PHE A 132 -13.97 -30.80 18.04
N PHE A 133 -13.14 -29.76 18.13
CA PHE A 133 -12.40 -29.22 16.98
C PHE A 133 -11.59 -30.29 16.26
N ASP A 134 -10.82 -31.09 16.99
CA ASP A 134 -10.00 -32.17 16.40
C ASP A 134 -10.88 -33.20 15.66
N THR A 135 -12.05 -33.51 16.21
CA THR A 135 -13.01 -34.43 15.59
C THR A 135 -13.58 -33.91 14.28
N ILE A 136 -13.88 -32.60 14.21
CA ILE A 136 -14.55 -32.01 13.05
C ILE A 136 -13.57 -31.37 12.04
N HIS A 137 -12.28 -31.23 12.37
CA HIS A 137 -11.27 -30.62 11.51
C HIS A 137 -11.28 -31.17 10.07
N PRO A 138 -11.34 -32.50 9.82
CA PRO A 138 -11.46 -33.03 8.46
C PRO A 138 -12.75 -32.59 7.74
N LYS A 139 -13.87 -32.46 8.49
CA LYS A 139 -15.14 -32.01 7.92
C LYS A 139 -15.10 -30.53 7.51
N LEU A 140 -14.38 -29.69 8.27
CA LEU A 140 -14.15 -28.29 7.89
C LEU A 140 -13.45 -28.20 6.53
N LEU A 141 -12.37 -28.95 6.35
CA LEU A 141 -11.64 -28.99 5.07
C LEU A 141 -12.52 -29.53 3.93
N GLN A 142 -13.27 -30.60 4.19
CA GLN A 142 -14.21 -31.17 3.20
C GLN A 142 -15.30 -30.16 2.79
N ALA A 143 -15.82 -29.37 3.74
CA ALA A 143 -16.87 -28.40 3.48
C ALA A 143 -16.44 -27.26 2.54
N VAL A 144 -15.17 -26.92 2.51
CA VAL A 144 -14.63 -25.89 1.61
C VAL A 144 -14.06 -26.44 0.30
N ALA A 145 -13.98 -27.75 0.12
CA ALA A 145 -13.43 -28.37 -1.09
C ALA A 145 -14.02 -27.82 -2.40
N PRO A 146 -15.34 -27.55 -2.52
CA PRO A 146 -15.89 -26.90 -3.71
C PRO A 146 -15.36 -25.50 -3.98
N LEU A 147 -14.97 -24.76 -2.93
CA LEU A 147 -14.41 -23.40 -3.03
C LEU A 147 -12.90 -23.42 -3.32
N THR A 148 -12.19 -24.43 -2.81
CA THR A 148 -10.71 -24.49 -2.87
C THR A 148 -10.17 -25.19 -4.11
N THR A 149 -10.94 -26.06 -4.76
CA THR A 149 -10.52 -26.91 -5.89
C THR A 149 -9.74 -26.15 -6.97
N ASN A 150 -10.21 -24.97 -7.39
CA ASN A 150 -9.52 -24.18 -8.42
C ASN A 150 -8.25 -23.48 -7.90
N MET A 151 -8.21 -23.16 -6.63
CA MET A 151 -7.04 -22.58 -5.97
C MET A 151 -5.97 -23.66 -5.77
N GLU A 152 -6.35 -24.84 -5.32
CA GLU A 152 -5.48 -26.00 -5.11
C GLU A 152 -4.80 -26.48 -6.40
N LYS A 153 -5.53 -26.49 -7.52
CA LYS A 153 -4.94 -26.79 -8.85
C LYS A 153 -3.82 -25.83 -9.24
N ARG A 154 -3.77 -24.64 -8.66
CA ARG A 154 -2.73 -23.63 -8.88
C ARG A 154 -1.65 -23.63 -7.80
N GLY A 155 -1.73 -24.54 -6.83
CA GLY A 155 -0.79 -24.66 -5.71
C GLY A 155 -1.13 -23.80 -4.49
N GLY A 156 -2.35 -23.27 -4.40
CA GLY A 156 -2.86 -22.55 -3.24
C GLY A 156 -3.87 -23.36 -2.44
N GLY A 157 -4.66 -22.70 -1.61
CA GLY A 157 -5.72 -23.30 -0.78
C GLY A 157 -5.59 -22.95 0.69
N VAL A 158 -6.25 -23.75 1.54
CA VAL A 158 -6.17 -23.65 3.00
C VAL A 158 -4.89 -24.33 3.47
N SER A 159 -4.03 -23.58 4.18
CA SER A 159 -2.76 -24.12 4.69
C SER A 159 -2.92 -24.74 6.08
N ALA A 160 -3.66 -24.09 6.98
CA ALA A 160 -3.97 -24.62 8.32
C ALA A 160 -5.21 -23.98 8.91
N ILE A 161 -5.83 -24.68 9.87
CA ILE A 161 -6.88 -24.18 10.76
C ILE A 161 -6.45 -24.52 12.18
N VAL A 162 -6.38 -23.52 13.06
CA VAL A 162 -5.95 -23.69 14.45
C VAL A 162 -6.99 -23.08 15.37
N LEU A 163 -7.44 -23.84 16.37
CA LEU A 163 -8.26 -23.30 17.45
C LEU A 163 -7.39 -22.47 18.40
N ARG A 164 -7.79 -21.24 18.69
CA ARG A 164 -7.11 -20.34 19.64
C ARG A 164 -8.03 -19.97 20.79
N ASP A 165 -7.55 -20.21 22.00
CA ASP A 165 -8.15 -19.69 23.22
C ASP A 165 -7.78 -18.21 23.39
N LYS A 166 -8.78 -17.36 23.53
CA LYS A 166 -8.68 -15.91 23.76
C LYS A 166 -9.45 -15.47 25.03
N THR A 167 -9.75 -16.43 25.90
CA THR A 167 -10.52 -16.17 27.12
C THR A 167 -9.80 -15.26 28.13
N ASN A 168 -8.47 -15.15 28.06
CA ASN A 168 -7.69 -14.20 28.85
C ASN A 168 -7.94 -12.75 28.45
N GLU A 169 -8.31 -12.51 27.17
CA GLU A 169 -8.59 -11.16 26.65
C GLU A 169 -10.06 -10.80 26.82
N ILE A 170 -10.97 -11.74 26.48
CA ILE A 170 -12.42 -11.56 26.56
C ILE A 170 -13.04 -12.88 27.04
N PRO A 171 -13.89 -12.89 28.08
CA PRO A 171 -14.54 -14.12 28.55
C PRO A 171 -15.29 -14.87 27.43
N ASN A 172 -15.14 -16.18 27.39
CA ASN A 172 -15.77 -17.10 26.43
C ASN A 172 -15.38 -16.87 24.96
N TYR A 173 -14.34 -16.11 24.67
CA TYR A 173 -13.92 -15.78 23.30
C TYR A 173 -12.88 -16.76 22.78
N TYR A 174 -13.14 -17.27 21.57
CA TYR A 174 -12.29 -18.20 20.83
C TYR A 174 -12.18 -17.82 19.36
N GLN A 175 -11.18 -18.37 18.67
CA GLN A 175 -10.96 -18.17 17.24
C GLN A 175 -10.64 -19.48 16.53
N LEU A 176 -11.18 -19.68 15.34
CA LEU A 176 -10.51 -20.48 14.32
C LEU A 176 -9.56 -19.54 13.58
N HIS A 177 -8.28 -19.71 13.78
CA HIS A 177 -7.23 -19.00 13.06
C HIS A 177 -6.83 -19.81 11.83
N CYS A 178 -7.11 -19.26 10.65
CA CYS A 178 -6.93 -19.96 9.38
C CYS A 178 -5.83 -19.29 8.56
N THR A 179 -4.97 -20.08 7.96
CA THR A 179 -3.93 -19.61 7.04
C THR A 179 -4.18 -20.12 5.63
N PHE A 180 -3.78 -19.31 4.64
CA PHE A 180 -4.09 -19.54 3.24
C PHE A 180 -2.92 -19.20 2.34
N GLU A 181 -2.79 -19.98 1.25
CA GLU A 181 -1.99 -19.62 0.08
C GLU A 181 -2.93 -19.28 -1.08
N THR A 182 -2.78 -18.07 -1.65
CA THR A 182 -3.68 -17.57 -2.70
C THR A 182 -2.98 -17.33 -4.05
N VAL A 183 -1.74 -17.75 -4.17
CA VAL A 183 -0.90 -17.67 -5.38
C VAL A 183 -0.85 -16.23 -5.92
N ASP A 184 -1.41 -15.98 -7.11
CA ASP A 184 -1.39 -14.68 -7.77
C ASP A 184 -2.59 -13.78 -7.43
N ALA A 185 -3.52 -14.26 -6.57
CA ALA A 185 -4.63 -13.45 -6.09
C ALA A 185 -4.30 -12.79 -4.74
N MET A 186 -4.78 -11.57 -4.51
CA MET A 186 -4.81 -10.99 -3.16
C MET A 186 -5.62 -11.88 -2.22
N GLY A 187 -6.71 -12.46 -2.70
CA GLY A 187 -7.42 -13.58 -2.07
C GLY A 187 -8.59 -13.21 -1.17
N ALA A 188 -8.98 -11.94 -1.05
CA ALA A 188 -10.00 -11.49 -0.10
C ALA A 188 -11.32 -12.26 -0.19
N ASN A 189 -11.92 -12.35 -1.38
CA ASN A 189 -13.19 -13.06 -1.57
C ASN A 189 -13.05 -14.56 -1.32
N PHE A 190 -11.95 -15.16 -1.74
CA PHE A 190 -11.67 -16.59 -1.54
C PHE A 190 -11.56 -16.90 -0.03
N ILE A 191 -10.75 -16.14 0.70
CA ILE A 191 -10.55 -16.32 2.14
C ILE A 191 -11.87 -16.15 2.88
N ASN A 192 -12.61 -15.06 2.64
CA ASN A 192 -13.87 -14.80 3.30
C ASN A 192 -14.91 -15.91 3.05
N SER A 193 -15.02 -16.39 1.81
CA SER A 193 -15.93 -17.51 1.48
C SER A 193 -15.56 -18.80 2.23
N CYS A 194 -14.27 -19.11 2.36
CA CYS A 194 -13.81 -20.24 3.16
C CYS A 194 -14.14 -20.07 4.64
N LEU A 195 -13.89 -18.89 5.21
CA LEU A 195 -14.16 -18.60 6.62
C LEU A 195 -15.65 -18.65 6.96
N GLU A 196 -16.51 -18.13 6.10
CA GLU A 196 -17.98 -18.22 6.26
C GLU A 196 -18.45 -19.67 6.22
N GLN A 197 -17.87 -20.48 5.32
CA GLN A 197 -18.19 -21.90 5.26
C GLN A 197 -17.68 -22.65 6.50
N PHE A 198 -16.48 -22.33 6.99
CA PHE A 198 -15.97 -22.88 8.26
C PHE A 198 -16.90 -22.54 9.41
N ALA A 199 -17.32 -21.30 9.56
CA ALA A 199 -18.24 -20.85 10.60
C ALA A 199 -19.57 -21.60 10.56
N LYS A 200 -20.15 -21.74 9.36
CA LYS A 200 -21.40 -22.48 9.15
C LYS A 200 -21.26 -23.95 9.54
N THR A 201 -20.21 -24.60 9.08
CA THR A 201 -19.95 -26.03 9.36
C THR A 201 -19.66 -26.24 10.84
N PHE A 202 -18.79 -25.40 11.43
CA PHE A 202 -18.42 -25.47 12.85
C PHE A 202 -19.64 -25.39 13.77
N ARG A 203 -20.55 -24.44 13.51
CA ARG A 203 -21.80 -24.29 14.27
C ARG A 203 -22.75 -25.48 14.08
N ALA A 204 -22.89 -26.00 12.86
CA ALA A 204 -23.75 -27.12 12.57
C ALA A 204 -23.27 -28.41 13.24
N GLU A 205 -21.98 -28.69 13.22
CA GLU A 205 -21.37 -29.85 13.87
C GLU A 205 -21.46 -29.73 15.40
N ALA A 206 -21.28 -28.55 15.98
CA ALA A 206 -21.42 -28.32 17.42
C ALA A 206 -22.85 -28.61 17.91
N PHE A 207 -23.87 -28.22 17.13
CA PHE A 207 -25.28 -28.48 17.46
C PHE A 207 -25.54 -29.96 17.62
N SER A 208 -24.89 -30.82 16.86
CA SER A 208 -25.10 -32.29 16.86
C SER A 208 -24.03 -33.05 17.66
N TYR A 209 -23.04 -32.36 18.27
CA TYR A 209 -21.97 -33.03 18.98
C TYR A 209 -22.47 -33.66 20.30
N PRO A 210 -22.34 -35.00 20.49
CA PRO A 210 -22.98 -35.73 21.60
C PRO A 210 -22.47 -35.31 22.99
N GLU A 211 -21.19 -34.93 23.09
CA GLU A 211 -20.57 -34.58 24.37
C GLU A 211 -20.90 -33.16 24.83
N PHE A 212 -21.45 -32.30 23.97
CA PHE A 212 -21.84 -30.95 24.35
C PHE A 212 -23.19 -30.92 25.08
N THR A 213 -23.25 -30.13 26.16
CA THR A 213 -24.51 -29.77 26.79
C THR A 213 -25.34 -28.86 25.87
N PRO A 214 -26.64 -28.66 26.13
CA PRO A 214 -27.45 -27.74 25.35
C PRO A 214 -26.87 -26.33 25.25
N GLU A 215 -26.26 -25.84 26.34
CA GLU A 215 -25.60 -24.53 26.42
C GLU A 215 -24.31 -24.50 25.58
N GLU A 216 -23.50 -25.55 25.62
CA GLU A 216 -22.27 -25.68 24.86
C GLU A 216 -22.50 -25.81 23.34
N ARG A 217 -23.66 -26.37 22.94
CA ARG A 217 -24.09 -26.45 21.52
C ARG A 217 -24.48 -25.12 20.94
N ALA A 218 -24.80 -24.12 21.79
CA ALA A 218 -25.20 -22.79 21.38
C ALA A 218 -23.97 -21.90 21.07
N ILE A 219 -23.06 -22.42 20.23
CA ILE A 219 -21.91 -21.63 19.77
C ILE A 219 -22.40 -20.41 18.97
N GLU A 220 -22.06 -19.23 19.43
CA GLU A 220 -22.35 -17.96 18.75
C GLU A 220 -21.18 -17.56 17.85
N ILE A 221 -21.39 -17.56 16.53
CA ILE A 221 -20.44 -17.00 15.59
C ILE A 221 -20.61 -15.49 15.60
N ILE A 222 -19.57 -14.76 16.01
CA ILE A 222 -19.58 -13.30 16.08
C ILE A 222 -19.29 -12.72 14.69
N MET A 223 -18.23 -13.18 14.03
CA MET A 223 -17.84 -12.74 12.68
C MET A 223 -16.81 -13.69 12.05
N SER A 224 -16.73 -13.62 10.72
CA SER A 224 -15.75 -14.36 9.92
C SER A 224 -15.14 -13.38 8.91
N ILE A 225 -13.83 -13.11 9.00
CA ILE A 225 -13.18 -12.09 8.16
C ILE A 225 -11.70 -12.39 7.99
N LEU A 226 -11.16 -12.06 6.82
CA LEU A 226 -9.72 -12.03 6.60
C LEU A 226 -9.04 -10.99 7.50
N SER A 227 -7.73 -11.14 7.69
CA SER A 227 -6.90 -10.12 8.32
C SER A 227 -6.03 -9.41 7.28
N ASN A 228 -5.95 -8.08 7.37
CA ASN A 228 -4.95 -7.30 6.64
C ASN A 228 -3.58 -7.33 7.34
N TYR A 229 -3.53 -7.74 8.61
CA TYR A 229 -2.27 -8.04 9.27
C TYR A 229 -1.84 -9.47 8.93
N VAL A 230 -0.89 -9.58 8.02
CA VAL A 230 -0.36 -10.83 7.48
C VAL A 230 1.16 -10.90 7.67
N PRO A 231 1.65 -10.99 8.93
CA PRO A 231 3.06 -10.83 9.27
C PRO A 231 3.97 -11.87 8.60
N GLU A 232 3.42 -12.96 8.09
CA GLU A 232 4.16 -14.00 7.38
C GLU A 232 4.14 -13.82 5.84
N CYS A 233 3.33 -12.92 5.28
CA CYS A 233 3.36 -12.62 3.84
C CYS A 233 4.52 -11.68 3.50
N LEU A 234 5.76 -12.10 3.76
CA LEU A 234 6.94 -11.27 3.87
C LEU A 234 7.81 -11.27 2.62
N VAL A 235 8.33 -10.09 2.30
CA VAL A 235 9.37 -9.88 1.30
C VAL A 235 10.51 -9.04 1.88
N ARG A 236 11.73 -9.35 1.49
CA ARG A 236 12.92 -8.56 1.77
C ARG A 236 13.50 -8.01 0.48
N ALA A 237 13.85 -6.71 0.48
CA ALA A 237 14.64 -6.08 -0.56
C ALA A 237 15.92 -5.50 0.05
N THR A 238 17.04 -5.62 -0.64
CA THR A 238 18.37 -5.27 -0.13
C THR A 238 19.19 -4.59 -1.21
N VAL A 239 19.98 -3.60 -0.81
CA VAL A 239 21.09 -3.04 -1.58
C VAL A 239 22.38 -3.14 -0.76
N SER A 240 23.51 -3.35 -1.44
CA SER A 240 24.82 -3.48 -0.79
C SER A 240 25.93 -3.03 -1.73
N CYS A 241 26.93 -2.32 -1.19
CA CYS A 241 28.13 -1.98 -1.92
C CYS A 241 29.32 -1.76 -0.97
N PRO A 242 30.57 -1.78 -1.47
CA PRO A 242 31.70 -1.28 -0.70
C PRO A 242 31.46 0.15 -0.23
N VAL A 243 31.88 0.50 0.99
CA VAL A 243 31.74 1.85 1.54
C VAL A 243 32.39 2.90 0.61
N ALA A 244 33.49 2.54 -0.07
CA ALA A 244 34.16 3.43 -1.01
C ALA A 244 33.31 3.87 -2.21
N ASP A 245 32.25 3.11 -2.55
CA ASP A 245 31.34 3.42 -3.66
C ASP A 245 30.15 4.30 -3.25
N LEU A 246 30.05 4.63 -1.96
CA LEU A 246 29.02 5.55 -1.45
C LEU A 246 29.33 7.00 -1.82
N PRO A 247 28.32 7.92 -1.76
CA PRO A 247 28.54 9.33 -2.08
C PRO A 247 29.62 9.96 -1.20
N ALA A 248 30.47 10.76 -1.83
CA ALA A 248 31.45 11.62 -1.16
C ALA A 248 31.37 13.03 -1.73
N THR A 249 31.60 14.04 -0.89
CA THR A 249 31.69 15.47 -1.26
C THR A 249 32.96 16.06 -0.65
N ALA A 250 33.23 17.33 -0.89
CA ALA A 250 34.37 18.02 -0.26
C ALA A 250 34.31 17.96 1.28
N ASP A 251 33.09 17.97 1.85
CA ASP A 251 32.83 18.06 3.29
C ASP A 251 32.40 16.73 3.92
N LEU A 252 32.20 15.65 3.14
CA LEU A 252 31.69 14.38 3.61
C LEU A 252 32.33 13.20 2.87
N THR A 253 33.24 12.51 3.52
CA THR A 253 33.85 11.29 2.96
C THR A 253 32.82 10.14 2.87
N ALA A 254 33.06 9.15 2.02
CA ALA A 254 32.20 7.96 1.89
C ALA A 254 32.01 7.21 3.22
N ALA A 255 33.06 7.11 4.04
CA ALA A 255 32.99 6.52 5.37
C ALA A 255 32.11 7.32 6.33
N GLN A 256 32.24 8.64 6.34
CA GLN A 256 31.38 9.53 7.12
C GLN A 256 29.92 9.51 6.64
N TYR A 257 29.70 9.41 5.33
CA TYR A 257 28.38 9.23 4.75
C TYR A 257 27.74 7.93 5.26
N ALA A 258 28.46 6.81 5.19
CA ALA A 258 28.00 5.51 5.66
C ALA A 258 27.63 5.54 7.15
N ASP A 259 28.49 6.08 8.01
CA ASP A 259 28.22 6.23 9.44
C ASP A 259 26.99 7.09 9.71
N LYS A 260 26.89 8.24 9.05
CA LYS A 260 25.74 9.16 9.19
C LYS A 260 24.42 8.52 8.72
N PHE A 261 24.48 7.73 7.62
CA PHE A 261 23.32 7.00 7.09
C PHE A 261 22.85 5.91 8.08
N VAL A 262 23.77 5.07 8.57
CA VAL A 262 23.46 4.03 9.56
C VAL A 262 22.87 4.63 10.82
N ARG A 263 23.45 5.74 11.33
CA ARG A 263 22.89 6.43 12.51
C ARG A 263 21.51 7.03 12.24
N ALA A 264 21.24 7.56 11.04
CA ALA A 264 19.93 8.08 10.68
C ALA A 264 18.85 6.98 10.65
N VAL A 265 19.19 5.79 10.18
CA VAL A 265 18.31 4.61 10.24
C VAL A 265 18.14 4.16 11.68
N ARG A 266 19.23 4.08 12.46
CA ARG A 266 19.19 3.68 13.87
C ARG A 266 18.30 4.59 14.72
N ILE A 267 18.30 5.89 14.46
CA ILE A 267 17.38 6.82 15.12
C ILE A 267 15.94 6.44 14.83
N ALA A 268 15.60 6.09 13.58
CA ALA A 268 14.25 5.66 13.22
C ALA A 268 13.86 4.28 13.79
N GLU A 269 14.83 3.43 14.15
CA GLU A 269 14.56 2.16 14.84
C GLU A 269 14.16 2.36 16.32
N VAL A 270 14.62 3.42 16.98
CA VAL A 270 14.47 3.60 18.43
C VAL A 270 13.58 4.78 18.82
N GLU A 271 13.33 5.72 17.90
CA GLU A 271 12.58 6.96 18.15
C GLU A 271 11.26 6.98 17.35
N PRO A 272 10.08 6.82 17.98
CA PRO A 272 8.80 6.67 17.30
C PRO A 272 8.41 7.85 16.40
N TYR A 273 8.63 9.11 16.80
CA TYR A 273 8.30 10.28 15.97
C TYR A 273 9.08 10.26 14.66
N ARG A 274 10.37 9.86 14.73
CA ARG A 274 11.18 9.71 13.52
C ARG A 274 10.75 8.49 12.72
N ALA A 275 10.43 7.38 13.37
CA ALA A 275 9.99 6.14 12.73
C ALA A 275 8.73 6.36 11.88
N VAL A 276 7.71 7.07 12.38
CA VAL A 276 6.48 7.37 11.65
C VAL A 276 6.77 8.15 10.37
N THR A 277 7.57 9.22 10.44
CA THR A 277 7.95 10.01 9.27
C THR A 277 8.84 9.23 8.31
N HIS A 278 9.71 8.37 8.83
CA HIS A 278 10.58 7.49 8.05
C HIS A 278 9.78 6.46 7.25
N ASN A 279 8.84 5.78 7.90
CA ASN A 279 8.01 4.77 7.25
C ASN A 279 6.98 5.40 6.29
N LYS A 280 6.44 6.61 6.57
CA LYS A 280 5.63 7.36 5.58
C LYS A 280 6.43 7.59 4.29
N GLY A 281 7.71 7.92 4.40
CA GLY A 281 8.59 8.05 3.24
C GLY A 281 8.77 6.75 2.45
N ILE A 282 8.77 5.60 3.12
CA ILE A 282 8.74 4.27 2.47
C ILE A 282 7.42 4.07 1.72
N MET A 283 6.30 4.38 2.39
CA MET A 283 4.96 4.19 1.82
C MET A 283 4.72 5.05 0.58
N ASN A 284 5.33 6.22 0.45
CA ASN A 284 5.29 6.99 -0.78
C ASN A 284 5.69 6.17 -2.03
N GLY A 285 6.71 5.34 -1.92
CA GLY A 285 7.13 4.44 -3.01
C GLY A 285 6.21 3.24 -3.16
N ILE A 286 5.81 2.62 -2.05
CA ILE A 286 4.95 1.44 -2.03
C ILE A 286 3.57 1.76 -2.59
N ASP A 287 2.89 2.78 -2.04
CA ASP A 287 1.53 3.15 -2.42
C ASP A 287 1.43 3.58 -3.88
N ALA A 288 2.45 4.28 -4.38
CA ALA A 288 2.49 4.67 -5.78
C ALA A 288 2.46 3.46 -6.73
N VAL A 289 3.16 2.36 -6.39
CA VAL A 289 3.12 1.10 -7.16
C VAL A 289 1.83 0.34 -6.94
N VAL A 290 1.37 0.25 -5.69
CA VAL A 290 0.15 -0.46 -5.30
C VAL A 290 -1.07 0.13 -5.99
N LEU A 291 -1.19 1.47 -6.03
CA LEU A 291 -2.22 2.20 -6.77
C LEU A 291 -2.10 1.96 -8.28
N ALA A 292 -0.91 2.11 -8.86
CA ALA A 292 -0.68 1.92 -10.29
C ALA A 292 -1.03 0.51 -10.77
N THR A 293 -0.91 -0.49 -9.90
CA THR A 293 -1.19 -1.91 -10.18
C THR A 293 -2.57 -2.37 -9.72
N GLY A 294 -3.44 -1.44 -9.25
CA GLY A 294 -4.82 -1.71 -8.88
C GLY A 294 -4.99 -2.58 -7.65
N ASN A 295 -4.00 -2.62 -6.76
CA ASN A 295 -4.04 -3.30 -5.48
C ASN A 295 -4.62 -2.39 -4.38
N ASP A 296 -4.99 -2.98 -3.25
CA ASP A 296 -5.59 -2.25 -2.11
C ASP A 296 -4.50 -1.63 -1.23
N PHE A 297 -4.21 -0.34 -1.48
CA PHE A 297 -3.21 0.40 -0.71
C PHE A 297 -3.58 0.53 0.78
N ARG A 298 -4.88 0.58 1.12
CA ARG A 298 -5.33 0.70 2.52
C ARG A 298 -5.03 -0.58 3.31
N ALA A 299 -5.22 -1.75 2.68
CA ALA A 299 -4.87 -3.04 3.26
C ALA A 299 -3.36 -3.16 3.46
N VAL A 300 -2.56 -2.70 2.48
CA VAL A 300 -1.09 -2.67 2.55
C VAL A 300 -0.62 -1.74 3.66
N GLU A 301 -1.09 -0.50 3.70
CA GLU A 301 -0.79 0.48 4.75
C GLU A 301 -1.07 -0.09 6.15
N ALA A 302 -2.29 -0.60 6.38
CA ALA A 302 -2.70 -1.16 7.67
C ALA A 302 -1.78 -2.32 8.09
N GLY A 303 -1.48 -3.25 7.19
CA GLY A 303 -0.63 -4.40 7.47
C GLY A 303 0.82 -4.01 7.75
N VAL A 304 1.39 -3.10 6.96
CA VAL A 304 2.77 -2.63 7.09
C VAL A 304 2.97 -1.82 8.38
N HIS A 305 2.05 -0.91 8.71
CA HIS A 305 2.13 -0.14 9.96
C HIS A 305 1.93 -1.01 11.21
N ALA A 306 1.02 -2.00 11.16
CA ALA A 306 0.91 -2.99 12.22
C ALA A 306 2.20 -3.80 12.39
N TYR A 307 2.86 -4.17 11.29
CA TYR A 307 4.13 -4.88 11.32
C TYR A 307 5.28 -4.03 11.88
N ALA A 308 5.29 -2.73 11.61
CA ALA A 308 6.25 -1.79 12.19
C ALA A 308 6.15 -1.71 13.72
N ALA A 309 4.98 -2.03 14.29
CA ALA A 309 4.72 -2.04 15.74
C ALA A 309 4.75 -3.45 16.37
N ARG A 310 5.14 -4.50 15.63
CA ARG A 310 5.06 -5.93 16.06
C ARG A 310 5.80 -6.26 17.36
N ASN A 311 6.81 -5.48 17.72
CA ASN A 311 7.61 -5.67 18.91
C ASN A 311 7.16 -4.79 20.11
N GLY A 312 5.93 -4.25 20.06
CA GLY A 312 5.35 -3.42 21.12
C GLY A 312 5.60 -1.92 20.98
N GLN A 313 6.52 -1.51 20.10
CA GLN A 313 6.78 -0.11 19.78
C GLN A 313 6.89 0.07 18.27
N TYR A 314 6.35 1.18 17.75
CA TYR A 314 6.47 1.52 16.34
C TYR A 314 7.92 1.89 16.00
N ALA A 315 8.50 1.23 15.01
CA ALA A 315 9.90 1.34 14.63
C ALA A 315 10.09 1.35 13.10
N SER A 316 11.32 1.65 12.66
CA SER A 316 11.70 1.59 11.25
C SER A 316 11.47 0.20 10.65
N LEU A 317 11.00 0.19 9.40
CA LEU A 317 10.92 -1.00 8.54
C LEU A 317 12.23 -1.28 7.80
N THR A 318 13.15 -0.31 7.77
CA THR A 318 14.46 -0.44 7.13
C THR A 318 15.58 -0.53 8.15
N HIS A 319 16.64 -1.23 7.76
CA HIS A 319 17.83 -1.45 8.57
C HIS A 319 19.08 -1.18 7.75
N ALA A 320 20.11 -0.61 8.38
CA ALA A 320 21.39 -0.32 7.74
C ALA A 320 22.56 -0.76 8.62
N SER A 321 23.61 -1.25 7.98
CA SER A 321 24.84 -1.65 8.66
C SER A 321 26.06 -1.49 7.77
N VAL A 322 27.24 -1.42 8.41
CA VAL A 322 28.54 -1.58 7.75
C VAL A 322 29.26 -2.72 8.44
N VAL A 323 29.62 -3.75 7.71
CA VAL A 323 30.38 -4.90 8.18
C VAL A 323 31.49 -5.16 7.17
N ASP A 324 32.72 -5.29 7.64
CA ASP A 324 33.90 -5.56 6.81
C ASP A 324 34.06 -4.63 5.59
N GLY A 325 33.74 -3.35 5.78
CA GLY A 325 33.80 -2.33 4.72
C GLY A 325 32.69 -2.39 3.69
N ILE A 326 31.69 -3.25 3.88
CA ILE A 326 30.49 -3.36 3.05
C ILE A 326 29.32 -2.66 3.74
N PHE A 327 28.73 -1.67 3.06
CA PHE A 327 27.47 -1.06 3.42
C PHE A 327 26.33 -1.93 2.94
N THR A 328 25.36 -2.20 3.80
CA THR A 328 24.12 -2.91 3.49
C THR A 328 22.93 -2.12 4.01
N PHE A 329 21.90 -2.00 3.18
CA PHE A 329 20.63 -1.35 3.53
C PHE A 329 19.48 -2.21 3.00
N TYR A 330 18.54 -2.58 3.88
CA TYR A 330 17.43 -3.44 3.50
C TYR A 330 16.11 -3.06 4.16
N ILE A 331 15.04 -3.52 3.55
CA ILE A 331 13.68 -3.47 4.08
C ILE A 331 13.10 -4.89 4.18
N GLU A 332 12.32 -5.13 5.21
CA GLU A 332 11.51 -6.34 5.34
C GLU A 332 10.10 -5.96 5.79
N LEU A 333 9.09 -6.35 5.02
CA LEU A 333 7.70 -5.96 5.28
C LEU A 333 6.71 -6.96 4.67
N PRO A 334 5.48 -7.04 5.23
CA PRO A 334 4.42 -7.84 4.65
C PRO A 334 3.74 -7.12 3.49
N LEU A 335 3.56 -7.81 2.35
CA LEU A 335 2.85 -7.28 1.18
C LEU A 335 1.88 -8.33 0.62
N ALA A 336 0.60 -8.24 0.95
CA ALA A 336 -0.42 -9.10 0.36
C ALA A 336 -0.95 -8.48 -0.94
N LEU A 337 -0.27 -8.76 -2.04
CA LEU A 337 -0.59 -8.25 -3.38
C LEU A 337 -1.15 -9.35 -4.28
N GLY A 338 -1.84 -8.93 -5.35
CA GLY A 338 -2.31 -9.81 -6.40
C GLY A 338 -2.13 -9.19 -7.78
N THR A 339 -2.00 -10.05 -8.80
CA THR A 339 -1.90 -9.68 -10.20
C THR A 339 -3.10 -10.14 -11.02
N VAL A 340 -4.05 -10.82 -10.37
CA VAL A 340 -5.28 -11.33 -10.99
C VAL A 340 -6.50 -10.97 -10.13
N GLY A 341 -7.63 -10.71 -10.79
CA GLY A 341 -8.91 -10.37 -10.15
C GLY A 341 -9.07 -8.88 -9.85
N GLY A 342 -10.29 -8.46 -9.53
CA GLY A 342 -10.61 -7.06 -9.23
C GLY A 342 -10.23 -6.08 -10.34
N LEU A 343 -9.67 -4.94 -9.97
CA LEU A 343 -9.28 -3.88 -10.92
C LEU A 343 -8.17 -4.30 -11.88
N THR A 344 -7.36 -5.33 -11.57
CA THR A 344 -6.27 -5.79 -12.45
C THR A 344 -6.77 -6.25 -13.82
N SER A 345 -8.00 -6.73 -13.89
CA SER A 345 -8.64 -7.17 -15.13
C SER A 345 -9.58 -6.13 -15.77
N LEU A 346 -9.93 -5.07 -15.04
CA LEU A 346 -10.93 -4.10 -15.49
C LEU A 346 -10.32 -2.76 -15.91
N HIS A 347 -9.42 -2.19 -15.10
CA HIS A 347 -8.89 -0.84 -15.30
C HIS A 347 -7.82 -0.83 -16.41
N PRO A 348 -7.97 -0.05 -17.52
CA PRO A 348 -7.03 -0.07 -18.64
C PRO A 348 -5.59 0.31 -18.26
N LEU A 349 -5.40 1.35 -17.43
CA LEU A 349 -4.05 1.75 -16.98
C LEU A 349 -3.41 0.74 -16.04
N VAL A 350 -4.19 -0.01 -15.26
CA VAL A 350 -3.66 -1.10 -14.44
C VAL A 350 -3.14 -2.24 -15.30
N LYS A 351 -3.87 -2.60 -16.38
CA LYS A 351 -3.37 -3.58 -17.36
C LYS A 351 -2.08 -3.13 -18.01
N LEU A 352 -2.00 -1.86 -18.41
CA LEU A 352 -0.79 -1.25 -18.98
C LEU A 352 0.36 -1.26 -17.96
N ALA A 353 0.10 -0.95 -16.69
CA ALA A 353 1.09 -0.99 -15.62
C ALA A 353 1.68 -2.39 -15.41
N LEU A 354 0.82 -3.42 -15.38
CA LEU A 354 1.25 -4.81 -15.25
C LEU A 354 2.01 -5.29 -16.51
N GLU A 355 1.63 -4.82 -17.69
CA GLU A 355 2.35 -5.11 -18.92
C GLU A 355 3.73 -4.43 -18.96
N LEU A 356 3.84 -3.17 -18.52
CA LEU A 356 5.10 -2.44 -18.36
C LEU A 356 6.04 -3.16 -17.39
N LEU A 357 5.51 -3.78 -16.35
CA LEU A 357 6.25 -4.63 -15.40
C LEU A 357 6.51 -6.05 -15.94
N GLN A 358 6.29 -6.31 -17.23
CA GLN A 358 6.52 -7.61 -17.88
C GLN A 358 5.60 -8.74 -17.37
N LYS A 359 4.38 -8.36 -16.93
CA LYS A 359 3.35 -9.30 -16.43
C LYS A 359 3.83 -10.12 -15.24
N PRO A 360 4.21 -9.48 -14.14
CA PRO A 360 4.75 -10.16 -12.97
C PRO A 360 3.71 -11.09 -12.35
N ASN A 361 4.15 -12.18 -11.73
CA ASN A 361 3.34 -12.90 -10.77
C ASN A 361 3.27 -12.11 -9.43
N ALA A 362 2.44 -12.57 -8.47
CA ALA A 362 2.28 -11.86 -7.21
C ALA A 362 3.59 -11.73 -6.42
N LYS A 363 4.46 -12.74 -6.42
CA LYS A 363 5.76 -12.71 -5.75
C LYS A 363 6.68 -11.66 -6.36
N GLN A 364 6.77 -11.61 -7.68
CA GLN A 364 7.54 -10.59 -8.39
C GLN A 364 6.99 -9.18 -8.13
N LEU A 365 5.66 -9.02 -8.07
CA LEU A 365 5.06 -7.73 -7.71
C LEU A 365 5.37 -7.31 -6.27
N MET A 366 5.39 -8.25 -5.31
CA MET A 366 5.86 -7.98 -3.94
C MET A 366 7.31 -7.48 -3.94
N GLU A 367 8.20 -8.12 -4.69
CA GLU A 367 9.61 -7.77 -4.83
C GLU A 367 9.79 -6.36 -5.41
N ILE A 368 9.12 -6.06 -6.52
CA ILE A 368 9.14 -4.75 -7.18
C ILE A 368 8.64 -3.66 -6.23
N THR A 369 7.54 -3.91 -5.52
CA THR A 369 6.94 -2.96 -4.58
C THR A 369 7.85 -2.69 -3.38
N ALA A 370 8.47 -3.73 -2.81
CA ALA A 370 9.44 -3.58 -1.72
C ALA A 370 10.67 -2.76 -2.15
N VAL A 371 11.14 -2.98 -3.38
CA VAL A 371 12.27 -2.22 -3.96
C VAL A 371 11.89 -0.75 -4.16
N ALA A 372 10.67 -0.45 -4.60
CA ALA A 372 10.20 0.93 -4.72
C ALA A 372 10.19 1.65 -3.36
N GLY A 373 9.74 0.96 -2.29
CA GLY A 373 9.80 1.48 -0.93
C GLY A 373 11.22 1.71 -0.43
N LEU A 374 12.12 0.74 -0.65
CA LEU A 374 13.53 0.85 -0.27
C LEU A 374 14.25 1.99 -1.00
N ALA A 375 14.04 2.12 -2.30
CA ALA A 375 14.61 3.18 -3.13
C ALA A 375 14.12 4.57 -2.68
N GLN A 376 12.84 4.69 -2.38
CA GLN A 376 12.23 5.93 -1.88
C GLN A 376 12.83 6.34 -0.53
N ASN A 377 12.98 5.38 0.39
CA ASN A 377 13.57 5.63 1.69
C ASN A 377 15.06 5.99 1.60
N PHE A 378 15.82 5.29 0.74
CA PHE A 378 17.22 5.63 0.46
C PHE A 378 17.36 7.08 -0.01
N ALA A 379 16.55 7.50 -0.99
CA ALA A 379 16.57 8.86 -1.51
C ALA A 379 16.25 9.91 -0.44
N ALA A 380 15.25 9.63 0.42
CA ALA A 380 14.87 10.50 1.52
C ALA A 380 16.00 10.65 2.55
N ILE A 381 16.59 9.54 3.00
CA ILE A 381 17.70 9.56 3.96
C ILE A 381 18.91 10.26 3.36
N ASN A 382 19.26 9.95 2.10
CA ASN A 382 20.37 10.61 1.40
C ASN A 382 20.19 12.13 1.39
N SER A 383 19.00 12.63 1.08
CA SER A 383 18.74 14.08 1.11
C SER A 383 18.87 14.66 2.52
N LEU A 384 18.33 13.96 3.54
CA LEU A 384 18.40 14.41 4.94
C LEU A 384 19.82 14.54 5.47
N ILE A 385 20.73 13.63 5.09
CA ILE A 385 22.10 13.62 5.62
C ILE A 385 23.08 14.43 4.79
N THR A 386 22.70 14.91 3.61
CA THR A 386 23.53 15.71 2.68
C THR A 386 23.01 17.14 2.55
N THR A 387 22.13 17.41 1.57
CA THR A 387 21.66 18.76 1.20
C THR A 387 20.49 19.27 2.05
N GLY A 388 19.82 18.38 2.78
CA GLY A 388 18.55 18.66 3.44
C GLY A 388 17.35 18.54 2.49
N ILE A 389 16.16 18.31 3.07
CA ILE A 389 14.92 18.09 2.29
C ILE A 389 14.45 19.38 1.60
N GLN A 390 14.65 20.52 2.21
CA GLN A 390 14.10 21.80 1.73
C GLN A 390 14.65 22.22 0.36
N GLU A 391 15.92 21.97 0.08
CA GLU A 391 16.53 22.33 -1.20
C GLU A 391 15.88 21.61 -2.40
N GLY A 392 15.52 20.34 -2.23
CA GLY A 392 14.78 19.56 -3.24
C GLY A 392 13.34 20.02 -3.46
N HIS A 393 12.67 20.44 -2.39
CA HIS A 393 11.27 20.91 -2.44
C HIS A 393 11.13 22.35 -2.97
N MET A 394 12.16 23.19 -2.85
CA MET A 394 12.08 24.60 -3.27
C MET A 394 11.80 24.76 -4.76
N LYS A 395 12.38 23.94 -5.62
CA LYS A 395 12.12 24.00 -7.07
C LYS A 395 10.66 23.67 -7.41
N MET A 396 10.10 22.67 -6.75
CA MET A 396 8.68 22.27 -6.96
C MET A 396 7.73 23.28 -6.35
N HIS A 397 8.06 23.84 -5.18
CA HIS A 397 7.29 24.91 -4.56
C HIS A 397 7.22 26.15 -5.46
N LEU A 398 8.36 26.53 -6.08
CA LEU A 398 8.41 27.59 -7.10
C LEU A 398 7.44 27.29 -8.26
N MET A 399 7.50 26.08 -8.83
CA MET A 399 6.64 25.71 -9.95
C MET A 399 5.16 25.72 -9.60
N ASN A 400 4.81 25.29 -8.38
CA ASN A 400 3.43 25.30 -7.90
C ASN A 400 2.90 26.73 -7.76
N ILE A 401 3.69 27.66 -7.20
CA ILE A 401 3.34 29.07 -7.13
C ILE A 401 3.16 29.65 -8.53
N LEU A 402 4.09 29.41 -9.44
CA LEU A 402 4.01 29.89 -10.82
C LEU A 402 2.78 29.37 -11.56
N ASN A 403 2.42 28.11 -11.36
CA ASN A 403 1.20 27.52 -11.91
C ASN A 403 -0.08 28.19 -11.32
N GLN A 404 -0.10 28.42 -10.01
CA GLN A 404 -1.21 29.08 -9.33
C GLN A 404 -1.51 30.49 -9.92
N PHE A 405 -0.46 31.21 -10.28
CA PHE A 405 -0.57 32.54 -10.88
C PHE A 405 -0.57 32.53 -12.42
N GLY A 406 -0.77 31.37 -13.05
CA GLY A 406 -0.90 31.23 -14.50
C GLY A 406 0.34 31.71 -15.27
N ALA A 407 1.55 31.47 -14.73
CA ALA A 407 2.78 31.88 -15.39
C ALA A 407 2.98 31.12 -16.72
N THR A 408 3.36 31.87 -17.76
CA THR A 408 3.72 31.33 -19.09
C THR A 408 5.01 30.49 -19.02
N VAL A 409 5.29 29.73 -20.08
CA VAL A 409 6.52 28.92 -20.17
C VAL A 409 7.76 29.81 -20.03
N ILE A 410 7.78 30.96 -20.72
CA ILE A 410 8.88 31.90 -20.69
C ILE A 410 9.10 32.49 -19.28
N GLU A 411 8.01 32.92 -18.62
CA GLU A 411 8.07 33.42 -17.24
C GLU A 411 8.60 32.35 -16.26
N LYS A 412 8.20 31.10 -16.45
CA LYS A 412 8.69 29.96 -15.65
C LYS A 412 10.19 29.75 -15.84
N GLU A 413 10.67 29.74 -17.07
CA GLU A 413 12.11 29.59 -17.36
C GLU A 413 12.94 30.70 -16.73
N GLN A 414 12.52 31.95 -16.87
CA GLN A 414 13.23 33.12 -16.31
C GLN A 414 13.23 33.08 -14.78
N LEU A 415 12.13 32.72 -14.15
CA LEU A 415 12.04 32.66 -12.68
C LEU A 415 12.76 31.46 -12.10
N VAL A 416 12.74 30.31 -12.77
CA VAL A 416 13.57 29.16 -12.38
C VAL A 416 15.06 29.51 -12.42
N ASP A 417 15.52 30.28 -13.41
CA ASP A 417 16.91 30.74 -13.48
C ASP A 417 17.23 31.73 -12.36
N TYR A 418 16.40 32.74 -12.13
CA TYR A 418 16.54 33.68 -11.04
C TYR A 418 16.64 33.04 -9.67
N PHE A 419 15.77 32.04 -9.40
CA PHE A 419 15.71 31.35 -8.11
C PHE A 419 16.74 30.21 -7.94
N LYS A 420 17.65 30.03 -8.88
CA LYS A 420 18.86 29.18 -8.66
C LYS A 420 19.77 29.73 -7.57
N THR A 421 19.81 31.06 -7.43
CA THR A 421 20.71 31.77 -6.51
C THR A 421 19.97 32.58 -5.44
N ASN A 422 18.65 32.59 -5.47
CA ASN A 422 17.79 33.34 -4.54
C ASN A 422 16.85 32.44 -3.80
N THR A 423 16.50 32.79 -2.56
CA THR A 423 15.56 32.01 -1.74
C THR A 423 14.15 32.06 -2.31
N VAL A 424 13.52 30.91 -2.50
CA VAL A 424 12.13 30.80 -2.95
C VAL A 424 11.18 31.04 -1.77
N THR A 425 10.48 32.15 -1.78
CA THR A 425 9.33 32.41 -0.89
C THR A 425 8.13 32.81 -1.73
N HIS A 426 6.91 32.52 -1.26
CA HIS A 426 5.67 32.86 -1.98
C HIS A 426 5.65 34.34 -2.38
N SER A 427 5.94 35.24 -1.43
CA SER A 427 5.92 36.68 -1.66
C SER A 427 6.95 37.15 -2.70
N GLU A 428 8.17 36.57 -2.68
CA GLU A 428 9.21 36.97 -3.63
C GLU A 428 8.91 36.42 -5.04
N VAL A 429 8.34 35.22 -5.15
CA VAL A 429 7.91 34.66 -6.44
C VAL A 429 6.83 35.51 -7.07
N VAL A 430 5.79 35.88 -6.30
CA VAL A 430 4.70 36.75 -6.79
C VAL A 430 5.22 38.11 -7.23
N LYS A 431 6.03 38.75 -6.39
CA LYS A 431 6.64 40.05 -6.69
C LYS A 431 7.50 40.03 -7.97
N LYS A 432 8.29 38.95 -8.14
CA LYS A 432 9.12 38.79 -9.35
C LYS A 432 8.30 38.52 -10.60
N LEU A 433 7.24 37.72 -10.48
CA LEU A 433 6.31 37.48 -11.58
C LEU A 433 5.60 38.77 -12.02
N GLU A 434 5.14 39.58 -11.06
CA GLU A 434 4.54 40.89 -11.34
C GLU A 434 5.56 41.84 -12.04
N GLN A 435 6.83 41.86 -11.59
CA GLN A 435 7.87 42.66 -12.25
C GLN A 435 8.17 42.22 -13.69
N LEU A 436 7.96 40.94 -14.04
CA LEU A 436 8.11 40.47 -15.42
C LEU A 436 6.91 40.84 -16.32
N ARG A 437 5.77 41.08 -15.69
CA ARG A 437 4.54 41.45 -16.41
C ARG A 437 4.32 42.93 -16.61
N GLY A 438 5.18 43.77 -15.99
CA GLY A 438 5.14 45.24 -16.08
C GLY A 438 4.30 45.83 -14.99
#